data_573a2cdd25a8c8dd1af6829e81e146a8
#
_entry.id   573a2cdd25a8c8dd1af6829e81e146a8
#
_cell.length_a   1.000
_cell.length_b   1.000
_cell.length_c   1.000
_cell.angle_alpha   90.00
_cell.angle_beta   90.00
_cell.angle_gamma   90.00
#
_symmetry.space_group_name_H-M   'P 1'
#
loop_
_entity.id
_entity.type
_entity.pdbx_description
1 polymer ?
#
loop_
_entity_poly.entity_id
_entity_poly.type
_entity_poly.pdbx_seq_one_letter_code
_entity_poly.pdbx_strand_id
1 'polypeptide(L)'
;MLSLAVRNTAKLVREKSKSENIRLGRLFTKKDTARLMAEMLELDGNKSVYTILDPGAGTGILAAAAIEEICTKAPSVKQIFVTCYENDPAFIPMLYDNLERIRKKCRHDFGVKVFITVYEENYLTDSKNHYTVSFYGKIVEDKFDIIIANPPQDFIEKGSAEALAVGGVTQLKINSAFLFAALASRHLEEGGQLVVVLPTQVASASQLTSFRKEMAENLALNRIHLFVGAQKNAKRAVPLKKNIVLGYKKAEKPSVITVTTSTDSGKELTKLPELDYTFVVDETDGTLTLPKSVEDTMIVQHISRLPETLSSLGLKISTGLVIDSKCEGLLFTEPNKNTLPLLRPSAIKNGQINFPQPVKRQYIAAVDSRLVQKNKNMIIIKRVPAKSDERFLNSAIYMAAQLPAYKYISTHNKVNFIDTKDKNEELSPRLAFGLFALLNSTIYDRYLSIISKSKQINAKEMRDLPLPPKNVIENIGIRLMQLRQTNVVSCDKIVNPTLHISGK
;
A
#
# COMPACT_ATOMS: atom_id res chain seq x y z
N MET A 1 -18.63 -26.64 7.15
CA MET A 1 -17.40 -26.86 7.91
C MET A 1 -16.97 -25.60 8.62
N LEU A 2 -16.76 -24.50 7.92
CA LEU A 2 -16.40 -23.21 8.49
C LEU A 2 -17.34 -22.74 9.61
N SER A 3 -18.67 -22.77 9.37
CA SER A 3 -19.66 -22.37 10.37
C SER A 3 -19.62 -23.18 11.66
N LEU A 4 -19.21 -24.45 11.59
CA LEU A 4 -19.04 -25.33 12.73
C LEU A 4 -17.79 -24.94 13.54
N ALA A 5 -16.65 -24.76 12.89
CA ALA A 5 -15.40 -24.34 13.53
C ALA A 5 -15.57 -22.99 14.24
N VAL A 6 -16.20 -22.01 13.58
CA VAL A 6 -16.48 -20.68 14.14
C VAL A 6 -17.38 -20.76 15.37
N ARG A 7 -18.45 -21.56 15.33
CA ARG A 7 -19.36 -21.73 16.46
C ARG A 7 -18.66 -22.38 17.66
N ASN A 8 -17.82 -23.39 17.43
CA ASN A 8 -17.07 -24.05 18.49
C ASN A 8 -16.04 -23.10 19.10
N THR A 9 -15.31 -22.36 18.29
CA THR A 9 -14.37 -21.33 18.74
C THR A 9 -15.08 -20.27 19.59
N ALA A 10 -16.28 -19.84 19.19
CA ALA A 10 -17.06 -18.86 19.95
C ALA A 10 -17.48 -19.38 21.34
N LYS A 11 -17.66 -20.71 21.53
CA LYS A 11 -17.90 -21.29 22.86
C LYS A 11 -16.65 -21.17 23.73
N LEU A 12 -15.49 -21.54 23.20
CA LEU A 12 -14.22 -21.41 23.91
C LEU A 12 -13.99 -19.98 24.41
N VAL A 13 -14.25 -18.99 23.56
CA VAL A 13 -14.09 -17.57 23.90
C VAL A 13 -15.03 -17.15 25.02
N ARG A 14 -16.30 -17.64 25.05
CA ARG A 14 -17.29 -17.28 26.09
C ARG A 14 -16.95 -17.83 27.47
N GLU A 15 -16.22 -18.91 27.55
CA GLU A 15 -15.80 -19.58 28.80
C GLU A 15 -14.60 -18.90 29.47
N LYS A 16 -13.96 -17.94 28.82
CA LYS A 16 -12.78 -17.20 29.28
C LYS A 16 -13.13 -15.86 29.91
N SER A 17 -12.22 -15.30 30.70
CA SER A 17 -12.39 -13.97 31.31
C SER A 17 -12.52 -12.83 30.27
N LYS A 18 -13.09 -11.67 30.65
CA LYS A 18 -13.30 -10.54 29.74
C LYS A 18 -11.98 -10.01 29.13
N SER A 19 -10.88 -10.03 29.89
CA SER A 19 -9.55 -9.62 29.41
C SER A 19 -8.96 -10.62 28.43
N GLU A 20 -9.10 -11.92 28.69
CA GLU A 20 -8.70 -13.01 27.79
C GLU A 20 -9.56 -12.99 26.52
N ASN A 21 -10.86 -12.71 26.61
CA ASN A 21 -11.77 -12.60 25.47
C ASN A 21 -11.34 -11.49 24.50
N ILE A 22 -10.89 -10.35 25.02
CA ILE A 22 -10.38 -9.24 24.16
C ILE A 22 -9.09 -9.69 23.45
N ARG A 23 -8.19 -10.38 24.13
CA ARG A 23 -6.97 -10.94 23.54
C ARG A 23 -7.30 -12.00 22.49
N LEU A 24 -8.12 -12.96 22.82
CA LEU A 24 -8.53 -14.08 21.95
C LEU A 24 -9.34 -13.60 20.74
N GLY A 25 -10.27 -12.67 20.93
CA GLY A 25 -11.07 -12.10 19.84
C GLY A 25 -10.25 -11.29 18.80
N ARG A 26 -9.00 -10.91 19.14
CA ARG A 26 -8.04 -10.31 18.19
C ARG A 26 -7.21 -11.35 17.46
N LEU A 27 -7.09 -12.57 17.99
CA LEU A 27 -6.29 -13.66 17.43
C LEU A 27 -7.07 -14.48 16.41
N PHE A 28 -8.39 -14.66 16.60
CA PHE A 28 -9.18 -15.51 15.70
C PHE A 28 -9.60 -14.80 14.42
N THR A 29 -9.46 -15.53 13.31
CA THR A 29 -9.99 -15.09 12.02
C THR A 29 -11.51 -15.09 12.02
N LYS A 30 -12.12 -13.96 11.69
CA LYS A 30 -13.58 -13.87 11.56
C LYS A 30 -14.09 -14.74 10.41
N LYS A 31 -15.32 -15.28 10.55
CA LYS A 31 -15.94 -16.15 9.55
C LYS A 31 -15.88 -15.60 8.14
N ASP A 32 -16.29 -14.34 7.97
CA ASP A 32 -16.37 -13.71 6.64
C ASP A 32 -14.96 -13.49 6.05
N THR A 33 -13.96 -13.16 6.86
CA THR A 33 -12.56 -13.08 6.44
C THR A 33 -12.03 -14.45 6.03
N ALA A 34 -12.31 -15.52 6.80
CA ALA A 34 -11.85 -16.86 6.46
C ALA A 34 -12.49 -17.37 5.15
N ARG A 35 -13.78 -17.08 4.94
CA ARG A 35 -14.47 -17.39 3.69
C ARG A 35 -13.85 -16.63 2.52
N LEU A 36 -13.64 -15.32 2.67
CA LEU A 36 -12.98 -14.49 1.67
C LEU A 36 -11.62 -15.05 1.28
N MET A 37 -10.79 -15.44 2.26
CA MET A 37 -9.46 -16.00 2.00
C MET A 37 -9.55 -17.33 1.23
N ALA A 38 -10.50 -18.19 1.57
CA ALA A 38 -10.72 -19.44 0.84
C ALA A 38 -11.24 -19.18 -0.59
N GLU A 39 -12.14 -18.23 -0.80
CA GLU A 39 -12.65 -17.84 -2.12
C GLU A 39 -11.57 -17.19 -3.03
N MET A 40 -10.43 -16.74 -2.46
CA MET A 40 -9.27 -16.29 -3.24
C MET A 40 -8.47 -17.44 -3.84
N LEU A 41 -8.71 -18.70 -3.45
CA LEU A 41 -8.03 -19.87 -4.01
C LEU A 41 -8.54 -20.14 -5.45
N GLU A 42 -7.61 -20.50 -6.32
CA GLU A 42 -7.88 -20.98 -7.68
C GLU A 42 -7.77 -22.50 -7.70
N LEU A 43 -8.92 -23.17 -7.66
CA LEU A 43 -8.96 -24.63 -7.54
C LEU A 43 -9.04 -25.28 -8.91
N ASP A 44 -8.20 -26.33 -9.12
CA ASP A 44 -8.31 -27.20 -10.28
C ASP A 44 -9.40 -28.25 -10.04
N GLY A 45 -10.50 -28.13 -10.77
CA GLY A 45 -11.62 -29.05 -10.68
C GLY A 45 -11.28 -30.52 -11.02
N ASN A 46 -10.16 -30.77 -11.71
CA ASN A 46 -9.71 -32.11 -12.10
C ASN A 46 -8.78 -32.76 -11.09
N LYS A 47 -8.25 -31.96 -10.13
CA LYS A 47 -7.29 -32.45 -9.14
C LYS A 47 -7.97 -33.34 -8.10
N SER A 48 -7.45 -34.55 -7.89
CA SER A 48 -8.01 -35.53 -6.97
C SER A 48 -7.45 -35.50 -5.55
N VAL A 49 -6.29 -34.86 -5.35
CA VAL A 49 -5.58 -34.77 -4.07
C VAL A 49 -5.14 -33.33 -3.86
N TYR A 50 -5.39 -32.81 -2.67
CA TYR A 50 -4.90 -31.50 -2.23
C TYR A 50 -4.10 -31.63 -0.94
N THR A 51 -3.03 -30.87 -0.84
CA THR A 51 -2.22 -30.67 0.37
C THR A 51 -2.39 -29.25 0.89
N ILE A 52 -2.72 -29.08 2.17
CA ILE A 52 -2.98 -27.79 2.81
C ILE A 52 -2.04 -27.60 3.98
N LEU A 53 -1.45 -26.41 4.12
CA LEU A 53 -0.75 -25.96 5.32
C LEU A 53 -1.45 -24.75 5.94
N ASP A 54 -1.73 -24.81 7.26
CA ASP A 54 -2.14 -23.68 8.10
C ASP A 54 -1.07 -23.49 9.18
N PRO A 55 -0.09 -22.59 8.97
CA PRO A 55 1.11 -22.48 9.79
C PRO A 55 0.91 -21.76 11.14
N GLY A 56 -0.29 -21.32 11.44
CA GLY A 56 -0.68 -20.71 12.71
C GLY A 56 -2.17 -20.92 12.90
N ALA A 57 -2.55 -22.20 13.05
CA ALA A 57 -3.91 -22.67 12.83
C ALA A 57 -4.92 -22.15 13.87
N GLY A 58 -4.47 -21.78 15.07
CA GLY A 58 -5.36 -21.43 16.16
C GLY A 58 -6.35 -22.55 16.44
N THR A 59 -7.62 -22.30 16.21
CA THR A 59 -8.68 -23.31 16.34
C THR A 59 -9.06 -23.99 15.01
N GLY A 60 -8.28 -23.79 13.92
CA GLY A 60 -8.49 -24.44 12.62
C GLY A 60 -9.57 -23.78 11.73
N ILE A 61 -9.88 -22.51 11.93
CA ILE A 61 -10.90 -21.79 11.15
C ILE A 61 -10.50 -21.66 9.67
N LEU A 62 -9.24 -21.34 9.38
CA LEU A 62 -8.74 -21.20 8.00
C LEU A 62 -8.64 -22.55 7.30
N ALA A 63 -8.11 -23.56 7.97
CA ALA A 63 -8.12 -24.93 7.46
C ALA A 63 -9.55 -25.38 7.12
N ALA A 64 -10.54 -25.11 8.01
CA ALA A 64 -11.95 -25.41 7.76
C ALA A 64 -12.52 -24.70 6.54
N ALA A 65 -12.13 -23.45 6.32
CA ALA A 65 -12.58 -22.66 5.17
C ALA A 65 -11.99 -23.20 3.86
N ALA A 66 -10.68 -23.50 3.84
CA ALA A 66 -10.02 -24.07 2.66
C ALA A 66 -10.58 -25.45 2.30
N ILE A 67 -10.79 -26.33 3.28
CA ILE A 67 -11.38 -27.66 3.05
C ILE A 67 -12.81 -27.53 2.50
N GLU A 68 -13.64 -26.62 3.08
CA GLU A 68 -15.00 -26.38 2.60
C GLU A 68 -15.00 -25.91 1.14
N GLU A 69 -14.11 -24.99 0.79
CA GLU A 69 -13.97 -24.46 -0.56
C GLU A 69 -13.57 -25.56 -1.56
N ILE A 70 -12.55 -26.36 -1.22
CA ILE A 70 -12.10 -27.49 -2.04
C ILE A 70 -13.24 -28.49 -2.27
N CYS A 71 -13.90 -28.94 -1.20
CA CYS A 71 -15.01 -29.90 -1.29
C CYS A 71 -16.17 -29.38 -2.15
N THR A 72 -16.36 -28.04 -2.19
CA THR A 72 -17.46 -27.41 -2.92
C THR A 72 -17.13 -27.16 -4.37
N LYS A 73 -15.88 -26.74 -4.67
CA LYS A 73 -15.47 -26.28 -6.00
C LYS A 73 -14.56 -27.22 -6.80
N ALA A 74 -14.00 -28.23 -6.17
CA ALA A 74 -13.16 -29.24 -6.83
C ALA A 74 -13.88 -30.61 -6.84
N PRO A 75 -14.78 -30.87 -7.79
CA PRO A 75 -15.64 -32.08 -7.79
C PRO A 75 -14.88 -33.38 -7.92
N SER A 76 -13.67 -33.38 -8.47
CA SER A 76 -12.83 -34.58 -8.61
C SER A 76 -12.04 -34.93 -7.37
N VAL A 77 -12.07 -34.12 -6.31
CA VAL A 77 -11.28 -34.33 -5.10
C VAL A 77 -11.70 -35.62 -4.39
N LYS A 78 -10.71 -36.42 -4.00
CA LYS A 78 -10.88 -37.69 -3.24
C LYS A 78 -10.21 -37.62 -1.88
N GLN A 79 -9.08 -36.91 -1.80
CA GLN A 79 -8.25 -36.85 -0.61
C GLN A 79 -7.75 -35.42 -0.36
N ILE A 80 -7.72 -35.03 0.91
CA ILE A 80 -7.14 -33.77 1.37
C ILE A 80 -6.20 -34.09 2.55
N PHE A 81 -4.95 -33.68 2.44
CA PHE A 81 -3.97 -33.74 3.52
C PHE A 81 -3.84 -32.36 4.13
N VAL A 82 -4.06 -32.26 5.43
CA VAL A 82 -4.05 -30.99 6.16
C VAL A 82 -2.98 -31.04 7.23
N THR A 83 -2.04 -30.12 7.13
CA THR A 83 -1.00 -29.90 8.13
C THR A 83 -1.27 -28.58 8.85
N CYS A 84 -1.32 -28.62 10.17
CA CYS A 84 -1.53 -27.45 11.02
C CYS A 84 -0.37 -27.31 12.01
N TYR A 85 0.11 -26.09 12.21
CA TYR A 85 1.00 -25.74 13.32
C TYR A 85 0.27 -24.87 14.32
N GLU A 86 0.35 -25.19 15.60
CA GLU A 86 -0.17 -24.37 16.69
C GLU A 86 0.62 -24.66 17.97
N ASN A 87 1.15 -23.63 18.59
CA ASN A 87 1.97 -23.77 19.80
C ASN A 87 1.29 -23.27 21.09
N ASP A 88 0.10 -22.66 20.98
CA ASP A 88 -0.65 -22.25 22.17
C ASP A 88 -1.50 -23.43 22.69
N PRO A 89 -1.17 -24.02 23.86
CA PRO A 89 -1.88 -25.13 24.41
C PRO A 89 -3.36 -24.86 24.70
N ALA A 90 -3.76 -23.57 24.76
CA ALA A 90 -5.15 -23.20 24.95
C ALA A 90 -6.03 -23.48 23.71
N PHE A 91 -5.44 -23.57 22.52
CA PHE A 91 -6.16 -23.75 21.25
C PHE A 91 -6.10 -25.19 20.74
N ILE A 92 -5.07 -25.93 21.07
CA ILE A 92 -4.81 -27.30 20.60
C ILE A 92 -6.01 -28.25 20.77
N PRO A 93 -6.66 -28.36 21.94
CA PRO A 93 -7.81 -29.25 22.08
C PRO A 93 -8.97 -28.92 21.16
N MET A 94 -9.24 -27.60 20.94
CA MET A 94 -10.29 -27.13 20.06
C MET A 94 -9.91 -27.34 18.58
N LEU A 95 -8.64 -27.19 18.23
CA LEU A 95 -8.12 -27.48 16.91
C LEU A 95 -8.39 -28.94 16.53
N TYR A 96 -8.02 -29.89 17.40
CA TYR A 96 -8.28 -31.33 17.18
C TYR A 96 -9.79 -31.63 17.06
N ASP A 97 -10.63 -31.08 17.96
CA ASP A 97 -12.08 -31.30 17.91
C ASP A 97 -12.70 -30.75 16.61
N ASN A 98 -12.31 -29.54 16.19
CA ASN A 98 -12.77 -28.97 14.97
C ASN A 98 -12.35 -29.77 13.72
N LEU A 99 -11.08 -30.13 13.62
CA LEU A 99 -10.55 -30.87 12.47
C LEU A 99 -11.17 -32.29 12.39
N GLU A 100 -11.37 -32.95 13.51
CA GLU A 100 -12.02 -34.27 13.53
C GLU A 100 -13.49 -34.22 13.09
N ARG A 101 -14.23 -33.20 13.53
CA ARG A 101 -15.61 -32.97 13.08
C ARG A 101 -15.67 -32.63 11.58
N ILE A 102 -14.72 -31.85 11.07
CA ILE A 102 -14.59 -31.55 9.67
C ILE A 102 -14.31 -32.80 8.86
N ARG A 103 -13.37 -33.65 9.31
CA ARG A 103 -13.03 -34.91 8.71
C ARG A 103 -14.26 -35.82 8.52
N LYS A 104 -15.06 -35.98 9.58
CA LYS A 104 -16.31 -36.78 9.57
C LYS A 104 -17.32 -36.19 8.58
N LYS A 105 -17.47 -34.87 8.60
CA LYS A 105 -18.40 -34.16 7.72
C LYS A 105 -17.98 -34.27 6.22
N CYS A 106 -16.69 -34.10 5.90
CA CYS A 106 -16.18 -34.30 4.54
C CYS A 106 -16.46 -35.71 4.03
N ARG A 107 -16.23 -36.71 4.87
CA ARG A 107 -16.49 -38.09 4.51
C ARG A 107 -17.98 -38.35 4.24
N HIS A 108 -18.84 -37.82 5.10
CA HIS A 108 -20.28 -38.03 5.01
C HIS A 108 -20.91 -37.24 3.84
N ASP A 109 -20.63 -35.94 3.72
CA ASP A 109 -21.35 -35.06 2.80
C ASP A 109 -20.76 -35.08 1.37
N PHE A 110 -19.44 -35.35 1.23
CA PHE A 110 -18.71 -35.23 -0.03
C PHE A 110 -17.99 -36.52 -0.46
N GLY A 111 -17.94 -37.53 0.40
CA GLY A 111 -17.15 -38.76 0.15
C GLY A 111 -15.63 -38.57 0.19
N VAL A 112 -15.15 -37.39 0.61
CA VAL A 112 -13.75 -36.99 0.60
C VAL A 112 -13.05 -37.47 1.88
N LYS A 113 -11.87 -38.09 1.74
CA LYS A 113 -11.02 -38.50 2.86
C LYS A 113 -10.12 -37.34 3.26
N VAL A 114 -10.14 -36.95 4.55
CA VAL A 114 -9.25 -35.93 5.10
C VAL A 114 -8.26 -36.55 6.03
N PHE A 115 -6.98 -36.33 5.80
CA PHE A 115 -5.87 -36.76 6.65
C PHE A 115 -5.33 -35.55 7.40
N ILE A 116 -5.13 -35.66 8.70
CA ILE A 116 -4.83 -34.52 9.58
C ILE A 116 -3.50 -34.78 10.27
N THR A 117 -2.60 -33.82 10.17
CA THR A 117 -1.36 -33.75 10.95
C THR A 117 -1.35 -32.43 11.73
N VAL A 118 -1.14 -32.49 13.04
CA VAL A 118 -1.01 -31.30 13.90
C VAL A 118 0.35 -31.34 14.56
N TYR A 119 1.13 -30.29 14.36
CA TYR A 119 2.38 -30.05 15.07
C TYR A 119 2.13 -29.02 16.18
N GLU A 120 2.32 -29.45 17.44
CA GLU A 120 2.16 -28.62 18.64
C GLU A 120 3.42 -27.77 18.89
N GLU A 121 3.96 -27.16 17.83
CA GLU A 121 5.26 -26.52 17.74
C GLU A 121 5.18 -25.12 17.10
N ASN A 122 6.24 -24.34 17.28
CA ASN A 122 6.36 -23.06 16.59
C ASN A 122 6.81 -23.27 15.14
N TYR A 123 5.93 -22.95 14.19
CA TYR A 123 6.19 -23.10 12.76
C TYR A 123 7.52 -22.48 12.30
N LEU A 124 7.90 -21.30 12.83
CA LEU A 124 9.12 -20.61 12.39
C LEU A 124 10.41 -21.34 12.76
N THR A 125 10.42 -22.06 13.87
CA THR A 125 11.62 -22.76 14.37
C THR A 125 11.67 -24.23 14.00
N ASP A 126 10.50 -24.85 13.85
CA ASP A 126 10.38 -26.30 13.66
C ASP A 126 10.27 -26.70 12.17
N SER A 127 9.59 -25.92 11.35
CA SER A 127 9.27 -26.29 9.94
C SER A 127 10.49 -26.65 9.07
N LYS A 128 11.68 -26.19 9.40
CA LYS A 128 12.93 -26.57 8.72
C LYS A 128 13.34 -28.03 8.95
N ASN A 129 12.75 -28.70 9.95
CA ASN A 129 13.06 -30.09 10.32
C ASN A 129 12.12 -31.07 9.61
N HIS A 130 11.09 -30.63 8.91
CA HIS A 130 10.13 -31.46 8.22
C HIS A 130 10.62 -31.86 6.84
N TYR A 131 11.31 -32.96 6.81
CA TYR A 131 11.66 -33.65 5.58
C TYR A 131 11.02 -35.04 5.61
N THR A 132 10.19 -35.31 4.62
CA THR A 132 9.66 -36.65 4.41
C THR A 132 10.73 -37.51 3.76
N VAL A 133 10.99 -38.69 4.31
CA VAL A 133 11.82 -39.68 3.62
C VAL A 133 10.96 -40.33 2.54
N SER A 134 11.26 -40.03 1.26
CA SER A 134 10.56 -40.65 0.15
C SER A 134 10.75 -42.16 0.16
N PHE A 135 9.86 -42.90 -0.50
CA PHE A 135 9.95 -44.37 -0.68
C PHE A 135 11.33 -44.83 -1.20
N TYR A 136 12.09 -43.96 -1.86
CA TYR A 136 13.44 -44.21 -2.35
C TYR A 136 14.56 -43.76 -1.39
N GLY A 137 14.24 -43.46 -0.14
CA GLY A 137 15.24 -43.02 0.87
C GLY A 137 15.78 -41.60 0.66
N LYS A 138 15.21 -40.82 -0.27
CA LYS A 138 15.58 -39.39 -0.45
C LYS A 138 14.82 -38.54 0.57
N ILE A 139 15.54 -37.65 1.22
CA ILE A 139 14.95 -36.60 2.04
C ILE A 139 14.29 -35.59 1.08
N VAL A 140 12.97 -35.41 1.19
CA VAL A 140 12.17 -34.48 0.39
C VAL A 140 11.50 -33.51 1.35
N GLU A 141 11.66 -32.23 1.07
CA GLU A 141 10.97 -31.16 1.81
C GLU A 141 9.46 -31.21 1.53
N ASP A 142 8.64 -31.12 2.58
CA ASP A 142 7.19 -31.10 2.40
C ASP A 142 6.75 -29.85 1.67
N LYS A 143 6.05 -30.04 0.54
CA LYS A 143 5.48 -28.99 -0.30
C LYS A 143 3.97 -29.06 -0.30
N PHE A 144 3.33 -27.90 -0.41
CA PHE A 144 1.88 -27.75 -0.31
C PHE A 144 1.28 -27.08 -1.54
N ASP A 145 0.12 -27.59 -1.92
CA ASP A 145 -0.71 -26.95 -2.98
C ASP A 145 -1.32 -25.62 -2.49
N ILE A 146 -1.71 -25.60 -1.22
CA ILE A 146 -2.40 -24.46 -0.60
C ILE A 146 -1.77 -24.17 0.75
N ILE A 147 -1.38 -22.93 0.94
CA ILE A 147 -1.03 -22.40 2.25
C ILE A 147 -1.97 -21.24 2.55
N ILE A 148 -2.69 -21.32 3.66
CA ILE A 148 -3.64 -20.30 4.08
C ILE A 148 -3.29 -19.84 5.50
N ALA A 149 -3.03 -18.54 5.70
CA ALA A 149 -2.47 -18.08 6.96
C ALA A 149 -3.02 -16.71 7.40
N ASN A 150 -3.33 -16.61 8.68
CA ASN A 150 -3.48 -15.35 9.39
C ASN A 150 -2.52 -15.37 10.59
N PRO A 151 -1.22 -15.17 10.34
CA PRO A 151 -0.18 -15.35 11.34
C PRO A 151 -0.26 -14.31 12.46
N PRO A 152 0.35 -14.59 13.64
CA PRO A 152 0.52 -13.60 14.69
C PRO A 152 1.25 -12.36 14.16
N GLN A 153 0.98 -11.19 14.77
CA GLN A 153 1.54 -9.91 14.35
C GLN A 153 2.39 -9.26 15.44
N ASP A 154 3.03 -10.07 16.24
CA ASP A 154 3.97 -9.63 17.26
C ASP A 154 5.31 -9.22 16.66
N PHE A 155 6.04 -8.36 17.35
CA PHE A 155 7.36 -7.96 16.90
C PHE A 155 8.43 -8.91 17.42
N ILE A 156 9.23 -9.44 16.52
CA ILE A 156 10.34 -10.34 16.77
C ILE A 156 11.66 -9.56 16.71
N GLU A 157 12.52 -9.78 17.71
CA GLU A 157 13.84 -9.14 17.78
C GLU A 157 14.82 -9.80 16.79
N LYS A 158 15.69 -8.97 16.22
CA LYS A 158 16.82 -9.47 15.41
C LYS A 158 17.70 -10.39 16.27
N GLY A 159 17.98 -11.57 15.75
CA GLY A 159 18.80 -12.58 16.45
C GLY A 159 18.02 -13.56 17.31
N SER A 160 16.68 -13.44 17.40
CA SER A 160 15.86 -14.50 17.99
C SER A 160 15.94 -15.80 17.17
N ALA A 161 15.56 -16.92 17.76
CA ALA A 161 15.53 -18.23 17.09
C ALA A 161 14.66 -18.20 15.82
N GLU A 162 13.51 -17.54 15.89
CA GLU A 162 12.59 -17.39 14.76
C GLU A 162 13.20 -16.54 13.62
N ALA A 163 13.82 -15.41 13.95
CA ALA A 163 14.45 -14.56 12.95
C ALA A 163 15.62 -15.25 12.26
N LEU A 164 16.43 -16.02 13.03
CA LEU A 164 17.55 -16.79 12.51
C LEU A 164 17.09 -17.99 11.67
N ALA A 165 15.99 -18.65 12.06
CA ALA A 165 15.44 -19.78 11.33
C ALA A 165 14.98 -19.41 9.92
N VAL A 166 14.34 -18.25 9.74
CA VAL A 166 13.87 -17.79 8.44
C VAL A 166 15.01 -17.27 7.57
N GLY A 167 16.01 -16.60 8.15
CA GLY A 167 17.16 -16.04 7.42
C GLY A 167 16.79 -14.96 6.38
N GLY A 168 17.77 -14.24 5.87
CA GLY A 168 17.67 -13.36 4.70
C GLY A 168 16.73 -12.14 4.76
N VAL A 169 15.61 -12.24 5.46
CA VAL A 169 14.50 -11.28 5.45
C VAL A 169 14.64 -10.19 6.52
N THR A 170 15.49 -10.40 7.51
CA THR A 170 15.52 -9.60 8.74
C THR A 170 16.70 -8.66 8.82
N GLN A 171 16.48 -7.37 8.69
CA GLN A 171 17.50 -6.36 8.98
C GLN A 171 17.36 -5.73 10.38
N LEU A 172 16.16 -5.71 10.98
CA LEU A 172 15.85 -5.08 12.26
C LEU A 172 14.71 -5.85 12.97
N LYS A 173 14.10 -5.23 13.99
CA LYS A 173 12.85 -5.70 14.61
C LYS A 173 11.75 -5.82 13.58
N ILE A 174 11.23 -7.01 13.36
CA ILE A 174 10.25 -7.32 12.31
C ILE A 174 8.95 -7.89 12.90
N ASN A 175 7.83 -7.59 12.25
CA ASN A 175 6.56 -8.23 12.58
C ASN A 175 6.58 -9.70 12.12
N SER A 176 6.20 -10.61 13.00
CA SER A 176 6.23 -12.08 12.77
C SER A 176 5.47 -12.51 11.53
N ALA A 177 4.38 -11.83 11.18
CA ALA A 177 3.58 -12.19 10.01
C ALA A 177 4.40 -12.20 8.70
N PHE A 178 5.43 -11.37 8.59
CA PHE A 178 6.31 -11.38 7.40
C PHE A 178 7.25 -12.58 7.40
N LEU A 179 7.70 -13.03 8.57
CA LEU A 179 8.51 -14.26 8.69
C LEU A 179 7.70 -15.50 8.32
N PHE A 180 6.45 -15.58 8.83
CA PHE A 180 5.53 -16.66 8.47
C PHE A 180 5.29 -16.70 6.95
N ALA A 181 5.02 -15.55 6.33
CA ALA A 181 4.76 -15.49 4.89
C ALA A 181 6.00 -15.86 4.05
N ALA A 182 7.20 -15.39 4.44
CA ALA A 182 8.45 -15.72 3.75
C ALA A 182 8.76 -17.22 3.84
N LEU A 183 8.63 -17.82 5.03
CA LEU A 183 8.85 -19.24 5.19
C LEU A 183 7.80 -20.09 4.47
N ALA A 184 6.53 -19.70 4.55
CA ALA A 184 5.43 -20.35 3.83
C ALA A 184 5.64 -20.32 2.30
N SER A 185 6.16 -19.22 1.74
CA SER A 185 6.44 -19.13 0.30
C SER A 185 7.41 -20.20 -0.20
N ARG A 186 8.34 -20.61 0.66
CA ARG A 186 9.34 -21.64 0.37
C ARG A 186 8.77 -23.06 0.40
N HIS A 187 7.66 -23.27 1.14
CA HIS A 187 6.97 -24.57 1.24
C HIS A 187 5.87 -24.77 0.15
N LEU A 188 5.75 -23.88 -0.81
CA LEU A 188 4.81 -24.07 -1.92
C LEU A 188 5.34 -25.04 -2.97
N GLU A 189 4.45 -25.92 -3.44
CA GLU A 189 4.64 -26.71 -4.65
C GLU A 189 4.59 -25.82 -5.90
N GLU A 190 5.13 -26.26 -7.03
CA GLU A 190 4.93 -25.57 -8.29
C GLU A 190 3.43 -25.50 -8.64
N GLY A 191 2.94 -24.31 -8.99
CA GLY A 191 1.51 -24.05 -9.12
C GLY A 191 0.76 -23.84 -7.81
N GLY A 192 1.41 -24.04 -6.67
CA GLY A 192 0.84 -23.86 -5.34
C GLY A 192 0.50 -22.41 -5.02
N GLN A 193 -0.39 -22.20 -4.04
CA GLN A 193 -0.96 -20.90 -3.70
C GLN A 193 -0.79 -20.58 -2.23
N LEU A 194 -0.44 -19.32 -1.93
CA LEU A 194 -0.39 -18.75 -0.58
C LEU A 194 -1.43 -17.64 -0.47
N VAL A 195 -2.39 -17.79 0.44
CA VAL A 195 -3.31 -16.71 0.82
C VAL A 195 -3.01 -16.29 2.26
N VAL A 196 -2.58 -15.06 2.46
CA VAL A 196 -2.07 -14.58 3.74
C VAL A 196 -2.57 -13.21 4.12
N VAL A 197 -2.89 -13.03 5.41
CA VAL A 197 -3.18 -11.72 6.02
C VAL A 197 -1.88 -11.06 6.45
N LEU A 198 -1.60 -9.88 5.94
CA LEU A 198 -0.41 -9.10 6.30
C LEU A 198 -0.77 -7.67 6.73
N PRO A 199 0.06 -7.03 7.59
CA PRO A 199 -0.07 -5.60 7.84
C PRO A 199 0.09 -4.78 6.55
N THR A 200 -0.70 -3.71 6.39
CA THR A 200 -0.66 -2.82 5.21
C THR A 200 0.70 -2.20 4.94
N GLN A 201 1.60 -2.20 5.92
CA GLN A 201 2.99 -1.79 5.77
C GLN A 201 3.75 -2.58 4.69
N VAL A 202 3.30 -3.80 4.37
CA VAL A 202 3.88 -4.60 3.28
C VAL A 202 3.88 -3.84 1.96
N ALA A 203 2.92 -2.96 1.74
CA ALA A 203 2.79 -2.25 0.47
C ALA A 203 3.98 -1.34 0.16
N SER A 204 4.52 -0.61 1.15
CA SER A 204 5.48 0.45 0.83
C SER A 204 6.56 0.72 1.89
N ALA A 205 6.54 0.05 3.05
CA ALA A 205 7.53 0.32 4.08
C ALA A 205 8.95 -0.08 3.63
N SER A 206 9.90 0.86 3.75
CA SER A 206 11.28 0.67 3.25
C SER A 206 12.02 -0.48 3.92
N GLN A 207 11.74 -0.74 5.21
CA GLN A 207 12.32 -1.88 5.94
C GLN A 207 11.84 -3.24 5.43
N LEU A 208 10.80 -3.31 4.61
CA LEU A 208 10.25 -4.54 4.03
C LEU A 208 10.67 -4.77 2.57
N THR A 209 11.63 -3.99 2.04
CA THR A 209 12.07 -4.11 0.64
C THR A 209 12.64 -5.50 0.35
N SER A 210 13.48 -6.06 1.24
CA SER A 210 14.03 -7.42 1.04
C SER A 210 12.95 -8.49 1.03
N PHE A 211 11.98 -8.39 1.96
CA PHE A 211 10.82 -9.28 2.00
C PHE A 211 10.01 -9.22 0.69
N ARG A 212 9.68 -8.01 0.22
CA ARG A 212 8.91 -7.85 -1.02
C ARG A 212 9.64 -8.40 -2.24
N LYS A 213 10.97 -8.18 -2.32
CA LYS A 213 11.78 -8.74 -3.40
C LYS A 213 11.77 -10.26 -3.38
N GLU A 214 12.01 -10.89 -2.24
CA GLU A 214 11.95 -12.35 -2.11
C GLU A 214 10.59 -12.90 -2.54
N MET A 215 9.49 -12.26 -2.10
CA MET A 215 8.14 -12.66 -2.52
C MET A 215 7.92 -12.49 -4.03
N ALA A 216 8.37 -11.39 -4.61
CA ALA A 216 8.18 -11.09 -6.04
C ALA A 216 9.09 -11.89 -6.98
N GLU A 217 10.23 -12.37 -6.48
CA GLU A 217 11.15 -13.26 -7.21
C GLU A 217 10.62 -14.70 -7.28
N ASN A 218 9.99 -15.17 -6.21
CA ASN A 218 9.56 -16.54 -6.08
C ASN A 218 8.08 -16.79 -6.42
N LEU A 219 7.24 -15.76 -6.31
CA LEU A 219 5.79 -15.87 -6.43
C LEU A 219 5.19 -14.76 -7.30
N ALA A 220 4.10 -15.09 -7.97
CA ALA A 220 3.24 -14.14 -8.64
C ALA A 220 2.11 -13.68 -7.70
N LEU A 221 1.99 -12.38 -7.46
CA LEU A 221 0.84 -11.80 -6.77
C LEU A 221 -0.33 -11.73 -7.75
N ASN A 222 -1.40 -12.50 -7.51
CA ASN A 222 -2.55 -12.55 -8.43
C ASN A 222 -3.83 -11.93 -7.85
N ARG A 223 -3.95 -11.87 -6.53
CA ARG A 223 -5.15 -11.33 -5.86
C ARG A 223 -4.79 -10.47 -4.66
N ILE A 224 -5.54 -9.37 -4.48
CA ILE A 224 -5.42 -8.47 -3.34
C ILE A 224 -6.82 -8.20 -2.80
N HIS A 225 -6.98 -8.28 -1.47
CA HIS A 225 -8.17 -7.76 -0.82
C HIS A 225 -7.82 -6.67 0.20
N LEU A 226 -8.49 -5.52 0.07
CA LEU A 226 -8.29 -4.35 0.91
C LEU A 226 -9.49 -4.17 1.85
N PHE A 227 -9.23 -4.19 3.16
CA PHE A 227 -10.21 -3.73 4.12
C PHE A 227 -10.17 -2.22 4.19
N VAL A 228 -11.24 -1.55 3.77
CA VAL A 228 -11.34 -0.10 3.74
C VAL A 228 -12.25 0.42 4.85
N GLY A 229 -12.02 1.67 5.28
CA GLY A 229 -12.93 2.34 6.20
C GLY A 229 -14.08 3.02 5.47
N ALA A 230 -15.12 3.41 6.19
CA ALA A 230 -16.21 4.19 5.62
C ALA A 230 -15.69 5.54 5.07
N GLN A 231 -16.09 5.88 3.87
CA GLN A 231 -15.76 7.17 3.25
C GLN A 231 -16.57 8.28 3.89
N LYS A 232 -15.94 9.11 4.71
CA LYS A 232 -16.61 10.21 5.41
C LYS A 232 -16.88 11.44 4.52
N ASN A 233 -16.14 11.56 3.41
CA ASN A 233 -16.26 12.68 2.46
C ASN A 233 -15.78 12.20 1.08
N ALA A 234 -16.58 12.43 0.04
CA ALA A 234 -16.26 12.05 -1.35
C ALA A 234 -14.94 12.66 -1.88
N LYS A 235 -14.51 13.80 -1.33
CA LYS A 235 -13.26 14.47 -1.69
C LYS A 235 -12.02 13.87 -1.05
N ARG A 236 -12.16 12.97 -0.07
CA ARG A 236 -11.03 12.32 0.61
C ARG A 236 -10.83 10.90 0.11
N ALA A 237 -9.56 10.48 0.03
CA ALA A 237 -9.24 9.08 -0.23
C ALA A 237 -9.86 8.17 0.85
N VAL A 238 -10.34 6.99 0.43
CA VAL A 238 -10.88 5.98 1.35
C VAL A 238 -9.75 5.51 2.28
N PRO A 239 -9.95 5.52 3.61
CA PRO A 239 -8.92 5.06 4.54
C PRO A 239 -8.74 3.54 4.45
N LEU A 240 -7.50 3.08 4.39
CA LEU A 240 -7.14 1.67 4.45
C LEU A 240 -7.06 1.20 5.91
N LYS A 241 -7.64 0.03 6.23
CA LYS A 241 -7.50 -0.60 7.55
C LYS A 241 -6.09 -1.19 7.72
N LYS A 242 -5.79 -1.67 8.92
CA LYS A 242 -4.45 -2.09 9.33
C LYS A 242 -3.89 -3.29 8.53
N ASN A 243 -4.76 -4.17 8.07
CA ASN A 243 -4.39 -5.42 7.40
C ASN A 243 -4.96 -5.49 5.98
N ILE A 244 -4.28 -6.26 5.13
CA ILE A 244 -4.71 -6.64 3.79
C ILE A 244 -4.57 -8.16 3.63
N VAL A 245 -5.29 -8.74 2.67
CA VAL A 245 -5.12 -10.14 2.27
C VAL A 245 -4.43 -10.16 0.91
N LEU A 246 -3.37 -10.94 0.80
CA LEU A 246 -2.61 -11.14 -0.42
C LEU A 246 -2.72 -12.60 -0.86
N GLY A 247 -3.03 -12.81 -2.12
CA GLY A 247 -3.04 -14.13 -2.77
C GLY A 247 -1.88 -14.21 -3.76
N TYR A 248 -0.98 -15.14 -3.50
CA TYR A 248 0.18 -15.44 -4.32
C TYR A 248 0.06 -16.82 -4.95
N LYS A 249 0.72 -17.01 -6.10
CA LYS A 249 0.86 -18.30 -6.76
C LYS A 249 2.30 -18.52 -7.17
N LYS A 250 2.80 -19.73 -7.00
CA LYS A 250 4.12 -20.12 -7.50
C LYS A 250 4.02 -20.50 -8.98
N ALA A 251 3.97 -19.49 -9.82
CA ALA A 251 3.75 -19.57 -11.27
C ALA A 251 4.28 -18.29 -11.94
N GLU A 252 4.16 -18.24 -13.26
CA GLU A 252 4.44 -17.03 -14.03
C GLU A 252 3.54 -15.86 -13.59
N LYS A 253 4.07 -14.64 -13.69
CA LYS A 253 3.35 -13.43 -13.31
C LYS A 253 2.16 -13.21 -14.26
N PRO A 254 0.98 -12.93 -13.73
CA PRO A 254 -0.20 -12.65 -14.58
C PRO A 254 -0.05 -11.26 -15.23
N SER A 255 -0.76 -11.04 -16.33
CA SER A 255 -0.84 -9.71 -16.95
C SER A 255 -1.61 -8.70 -16.08
N VAL A 256 -2.61 -9.20 -15.33
CA VAL A 256 -3.47 -8.36 -14.48
C VAL A 256 -3.63 -8.95 -13.08
N ILE A 257 -3.88 -8.06 -12.11
CA ILE A 257 -4.19 -8.42 -10.71
C ILE A 257 -5.65 -8.13 -10.41
N THR A 258 -6.31 -9.10 -9.76
CA THR A 258 -7.67 -8.88 -9.23
C THR A 258 -7.58 -8.21 -7.85
N VAL A 259 -8.15 -7.01 -7.74
CA VAL A 259 -8.26 -6.28 -6.48
C VAL A 259 -9.71 -6.22 -6.04
N THR A 260 -9.97 -6.58 -4.78
CA THR A 260 -11.28 -6.46 -4.16
C THR A 260 -11.21 -5.60 -2.91
N THR A 261 -12.31 -4.96 -2.54
CA THR A 261 -12.42 -4.16 -1.32
C THR A 261 -13.67 -4.53 -0.53
N SER A 262 -13.63 -4.32 0.80
CA SER A 262 -14.82 -4.37 1.66
C SER A 262 -14.71 -3.37 2.80
N THR A 263 -15.86 -2.88 3.28
CA THR A 263 -15.91 -1.93 4.40
C THR A 263 -15.80 -2.60 5.76
N ASP A 264 -16.18 -3.86 5.87
CA ASP A 264 -16.08 -4.65 7.10
C ASP A 264 -15.55 -6.06 6.77
N SER A 265 -15.41 -6.90 7.73
CA SER A 265 -14.80 -8.26 7.74
C SER A 265 -14.94 -9.15 6.47
N GLY A 266 -15.25 -8.59 5.29
CA GLY A 266 -15.38 -9.31 4.02
C GLY A 266 -16.82 -9.62 3.60
N LYS A 267 -17.83 -8.98 4.17
CA LYS A 267 -19.24 -9.28 3.86
C LYS A 267 -19.71 -8.80 2.48
N GLU A 268 -19.39 -7.56 2.15
CA GLU A 268 -19.79 -6.96 0.88
C GLU A 268 -18.53 -6.66 0.09
N LEU A 269 -18.30 -7.47 -0.93
CA LEU A 269 -17.12 -7.35 -1.77
C LEU A 269 -17.41 -6.43 -2.96
N THR A 270 -16.55 -5.44 -3.15
CA THR A 270 -16.49 -4.67 -4.40
C THR A 270 -15.28 -5.12 -5.18
N LYS A 271 -15.47 -5.70 -6.36
CA LYS A 271 -14.38 -5.97 -7.30
C LYS A 271 -14.03 -4.66 -8.01
N LEU A 272 -12.76 -4.27 -7.97
CA LEU A 272 -12.26 -3.12 -8.72
C LEU A 272 -12.04 -3.52 -10.19
N PRO A 273 -12.00 -2.55 -11.14
CA PRO A 273 -11.54 -2.80 -12.49
C PRO A 273 -10.15 -3.45 -12.49
N GLU A 274 -9.89 -4.31 -13.47
CA GLU A 274 -8.61 -4.99 -13.58
C GLU A 274 -7.46 -3.99 -13.73
N LEU A 275 -6.35 -4.30 -13.08
CA LEU A 275 -5.13 -3.48 -13.06
C LEU A 275 -3.97 -4.29 -13.61
N ASP A 276 -3.18 -3.66 -14.47
CA ASP A 276 -1.95 -4.26 -14.99
C ASP A 276 -1.01 -4.62 -13.83
N TYR A 277 -0.38 -5.79 -13.92
CA TYR A 277 0.55 -6.27 -12.89
C TYR A 277 1.65 -5.25 -12.60
N THR A 278 2.29 -4.72 -13.65
CA THR A 278 3.38 -3.75 -13.55
C THR A 278 2.97 -2.41 -12.97
N PHE A 279 1.67 -2.07 -13.03
CA PHE A 279 1.13 -0.91 -12.33
C PHE A 279 1.00 -1.16 -10.82
N VAL A 280 0.51 -2.35 -10.45
CA VAL A 280 0.29 -2.70 -9.03
C VAL A 280 1.59 -3.03 -8.32
N VAL A 281 2.50 -3.75 -8.97
CA VAL A 281 3.77 -4.23 -8.41
C VAL A 281 4.93 -3.52 -9.06
N ASP A 282 5.68 -2.74 -8.30
CA ASP A 282 6.95 -2.17 -8.77
C ASP A 282 8.01 -3.27 -8.86
N GLU A 283 8.49 -3.56 -10.06
CA GLU A 283 9.44 -4.65 -10.30
C GLU A 283 10.82 -4.41 -9.66
N THR A 284 11.15 -3.17 -9.30
CA THR A 284 12.47 -2.84 -8.73
C THR A 284 12.58 -3.14 -7.24
N ASP A 285 11.49 -2.97 -6.48
CA ASP A 285 11.49 -3.09 -5.02
C ASP A 285 10.26 -3.84 -4.45
N GLY A 286 9.38 -4.34 -5.32
CA GLY A 286 8.15 -5.05 -4.96
C GLY A 286 7.09 -4.16 -4.29
N THR A 287 7.23 -2.84 -4.31
CA THR A 287 6.25 -1.91 -3.72
C THR A 287 4.90 -2.07 -4.40
N LEU A 288 3.82 -2.03 -3.61
CA LEU A 288 2.45 -2.19 -4.10
C LEU A 288 1.75 -0.84 -4.20
N THR A 289 1.20 -0.55 -5.36
CA THR A 289 0.26 0.56 -5.58
C THR A 289 -1.16 0.04 -5.39
N LEU A 290 -1.90 0.61 -4.43
CA LEU A 290 -3.18 0.07 -3.97
C LEU A 290 -4.33 1.09 -4.14
N PRO A 291 -5.02 1.14 -5.29
CA PRO A 291 -6.30 1.83 -5.42
C PRO A 291 -7.33 1.21 -4.47
N LYS A 292 -8.19 2.02 -3.85
CA LYS A 292 -9.08 1.60 -2.76
C LYS A 292 -10.56 1.66 -3.15
N SER A 293 -10.85 2.16 -4.34
CA SER A 293 -12.19 2.28 -4.88
C SER A 293 -12.18 2.18 -6.42
N VAL A 294 -13.34 1.95 -7.01
CA VAL A 294 -13.52 1.97 -8.46
C VAL A 294 -13.07 3.33 -9.03
N GLU A 295 -13.44 4.41 -8.36
CA GLU A 295 -13.07 5.76 -8.78
C GLU A 295 -11.55 6.00 -8.71
N ASP A 296 -10.86 5.51 -7.67
CA ASP A 296 -9.39 5.55 -7.60
C ASP A 296 -8.76 4.80 -8.78
N THR A 297 -9.29 3.62 -9.13
CA THR A 297 -8.80 2.83 -10.25
C THR A 297 -8.99 3.56 -11.59
N MET A 298 -10.15 4.17 -11.80
CA MET A 298 -10.44 4.96 -13.00
C MET A 298 -9.50 6.17 -13.13
N ILE A 299 -9.28 6.89 -12.02
CA ILE A 299 -8.34 8.04 -11.98
C ILE A 299 -6.94 7.59 -12.38
N VAL A 300 -6.48 6.49 -11.80
CA VAL A 300 -5.15 5.95 -12.09
C VAL A 300 -5.01 5.55 -13.54
N GLN A 301 -5.94 4.74 -14.06
CA GLN A 301 -5.92 4.27 -15.45
C GLN A 301 -5.97 5.45 -16.44
N HIS A 302 -6.71 6.50 -16.11
CA HIS A 302 -6.82 7.67 -16.97
C HIS A 302 -5.55 8.53 -16.96
N ILE A 303 -5.06 8.89 -15.78
CA ILE A 303 -3.89 9.77 -15.65
C ILE A 303 -2.63 9.07 -16.16
N SER A 304 -2.43 7.78 -15.87
CA SER A 304 -1.24 7.03 -16.31
C SER A 304 -1.06 6.96 -17.85
N ARG A 305 -2.13 7.20 -18.61
CA ARG A 305 -2.10 7.23 -20.09
C ARG A 305 -1.76 8.60 -20.68
N LEU A 306 -1.64 9.63 -19.86
CA LEU A 306 -1.30 10.97 -20.35
C LEU A 306 0.14 10.99 -20.87
N PRO A 307 0.40 11.67 -22.02
CA PRO A 307 1.62 11.44 -22.79
C PRO A 307 2.84 12.22 -22.30
N GLU A 308 2.65 13.26 -21.49
CA GLU A 308 3.73 14.17 -21.09
C GLU A 308 4.16 13.95 -19.64
N THR A 309 5.35 14.46 -19.31
CA THR A 309 5.89 14.57 -17.96
C THR A 309 6.49 15.96 -17.75
N LEU A 310 6.86 16.30 -16.51
CA LEU A 310 7.61 17.55 -16.30
C LEU A 310 8.87 17.59 -17.17
N SER A 311 9.54 16.46 -17.30
CA SER A 311 10.78 16.35 -18.07
C SER A 311 10.59 16.59 -19.57
N SER A 312 9.57 16.02 -20.19
CA SER A 312 9.27 16.19 -21.61
C SER A 312 8.82 17.63 -21.94
N LEU A 313 8.18 18.29 -20.98
CA LEU A 313 7.76 19.69 -21.10
C LEU A 313 8.90 20.71 -20.90
N GLY A 314 10.16 20.25 -20.74
CA GLY A 314 11.30 21.15 -20.47
C GLY A 314 11.32 21.71 -19.04
N LEU A 315 10.58 21.08 -18.12
CA LEU A 315 10.45 21.51 -16.74
C LEU A 315 11.29 20.62 -15.80
N LYS A 316 11.59 21.15 -14.63
CA LYS A 316 12.22 20.40 -13.54
C LYS A 316 11.51 20.66 -12.22
N ILE A 317 11.63 19.72 -11.32
CA ILE A 317 11.26 19.88 -9.93
C ILE A 317 12.50 19.81 -9.05
N SER A 318 12.62 20.72 -8.12
CA SER A 318 13.72 20.81 -7.16
C SER A 318 13.20 20.94 -5.75
N THR A 319 13.99 20.44 -4.79
CA THR A 319 13.72 20.65 -3.36
C THR A 319 14.36 21.98 -2.92
N GLY A 320 13.68 22.69 -2.04
CA GLY A 320 14.18 23.95 -1.49
C GLY A 320 15.52 23.83 -0.79
N LEU A 321 16.27 24.90 -0.77
CA LEU A 321 17.70 24.93 -0.51
C LEU A 321 18.04 25.08 0.98
N VAL A 322 17.18 25.73 1.77
CA VAL A 322 17.48 26.15 3.15
C VAL A 322 17.02 25.12 4.19
N ILE A 323 17.96 24.69 5.01
CA ILE A 323 17.73 23.82 6.16
C ILE A 323 18.00 24.62 7.42
N ASP A 324 16.98 24.83 8.28
CA ASP A 324 17.05 25.70 9.45
C ASP A 324 18.28 25.43 10.35
N SER A 325 18.53 24.15 10.68
CA SER A 325 19.66 23.75 11.53
C SER A 325 21.04 23.99 10.92
N LYS A 326 21.13 24.12 9.58
CA LYS A 326 22.40 24.41 8.87
C LYS A 326 22.59 25.89 8.60
N CYS A 327 21.56 26.71 8.77
CA CYS A 327 21.54 28.13 8.43
C CYS A 327 21.16 29.01 9.64
N GLU A 328 21.38 28.56 10.87
CA GLU A 328 20.83 29.20 12.07
C GLU A 328 21.20 30.67 12.19
N GLY A 329 22.46 31.05 12.00
CA GLY A 329 22.93 32.43 12.02
C GLY A 329 22.56 33.28 10.79
N LEU A 330 21.96 32.71 9.76
CA LEU A 330 21.64 33.39 8.50
C LEU A 330 20.15 33.72 8.35
N LEU A 331 19.30 33.36 9.33
CA LEU A 331 17.85 33.49 9.26
C LEU A 331 17.34 34.68 10.05
N PHE A 332 16.50 35.51 9.42
CA PHE A 332 15.96 36.75 9.98
C PHE A 332 14.44 36.79 9.93
N THR A 333 13.83 37.47 10.89
CA THR A 333 12.37 37.68 10.93
C THR A 333 11.98 38.89 10.06
N GLU A 334 12.77 39.95 10.10
CA GLU A 334 12.55 41.21 9.36
C GLU A 334 13.59 41.34 8.25
N PRO A 335 13.22 42.03 7.14
CA PRO A 335 14.14 42.28 6.04
C PRO A 335 15.22 43.30 6.42
N ASN A 336 16.40 43.13 5.84
CA ASN A 336 17.46 44.16 5.85
C ASN A 336 18.10 44.20 4.44
N LYS A 337 19.06 45.10 4.22
CA LYS A 337 19.70 45.34 2.91
C LYS A 337 20.39 44.10 2.34
N ASN A 338 20.78 43.15 3.20
CA ASN A 338 21.53 41.94 2.83
C ASN A 338 20.70 40.65 2.90
N THR A 339 19.38 40.74 3.06
CA THR A 339 18.51 39.57 3.18
C THR A 339 17.58 39.43 1.98
N LEU A 340 17.23 38.16 1.70
CA LEU A 340 16.31 37.75 0.64
C LEU A 340 15.08 37.04 1.24
N PRO A 341 13.92 37.11 0.59
CA PRO A 341 12.74 36.35 0.97
C PRO A 341 13.04 34.84 0.99
N LEU A 342 12.61 34.15 2.06
CA LEU A 342 12.66 32.71 2.22
C LEU A 342 11.23 32.15 2.20
N LEU A 343 10.84 31.52 1.09
CA LEU A 343 9.52 30.94 0.93
C LEU A 343 9.44 29.61 1.70
N ARG A 344 8.58 29.57 2.72
CA ARG A 344 8.37 28.46 3.64
C ARG A 344 7.03 27.73 3.36
N PRO A 345 6.83 26.50 3.86
CA PRO A 345 5.54 25.83 3.73
C PRO A 345 4.36 26.62 4.30
N SER A 346 4.58 27.42 5.33
CA SER A 346 3.56 28.31 5.92
C SER A 346 3.06 29.39 4.97
N ALA A 347 3.86 29.76 3.98
CA ALA A 347 3.48 30.76 2.98
C ALA A 347 2.43 30.20 1.99
N ILE A 348 2.29 28.90 1.87
CA ILE A 348 1.32 28.25 0.98
C ILE A 348 -0.07 28.29 1.62
N LYS A 349 -0.98 29.12 1.12
CA LYS A 349 -2.36 29.24 1.59
C LYS A 349 -3.31 29.40 0.40
N ASN A 350 -4.32 28.55 0.32
CA ASN A 350 -5.40 28.61 -0.67
C ASN A 350 -4.89 28.74 -2.13
N GLY A 351 -3.82 28.00 -2.47
CA GLY A 351 -3.24 28.02 -3.81
C GLY A 351 -2.38 29.23 -4.16
N GLN A 352 -2.09 30.10 -3.20
CA GLN A 352 -1.28 31.32 -3.36
C GLN A 352 -0.13 31.36 -2.37
N ILE A 353 0.87 32.17 -2.68
CA ILE A 353 1.96 32.49 -1.77
C ILE A 353 1.59 33.77 -1.00
N ASN A 354 1.42 33.62 0.30
CA ASN A 354 1.20 34.72 1.22
C ASN A 354 2.54 35.09 1.87
N PHE A 355 3.13 36.22 1.45
CA PHE A 355 4.41 36.71 1.92
C PHE A 355 4.43 38.25 1.89
N PRO A 356 4.98 38.95 2.90
CA PRO A 356 5.49 38.42 4.15
C PRO A 356 4.40 37.91 5.10
N GLN A 357 4.78 37.11 6.10
CA GLN A 357 3.90 36.58 7.13
C GLN A 357 4.39 36.99 8.52
N PRO A 358 3.52 37.01 9.54
CA PRO A 358 3.94 37.25 10.93
C PRO A 358 4.60 36.00 11.53
N VAL A 359 5.62 35.45 10.86
CA VAL A 359 6.36 34.25 11.29
C VAL A 359 7.84 34.56 11.41
N LYS A 360 8.51 33.90 12.35
CA LYS A 360 9.96 34.02 12.53
C LYS A 360 10.72 33.40 11.35
N ARG A 361 11.92 33.94 11.07
CA ARG A 361 12.89 33.34 10.10
C ARG A 361 12.38 33.26 8.67
N GLN A 362 11.68 34.28 8.18
CA GLN A 362 11.16 34.35 6.82
C GLN A 362 12.09 35.03 5.81
N TYR A 363 13.27 35.48 6.24
CA TYR A 363 14.33 36.02 5.38
C TYR A 363 15.63 35.27 5.63
N ILE A 364 16.52 35.27 4.64
CA ILE A 364 17.85 34.67 4.72
C ILE A 364 18.91 35.63 4.22
N ALA A 365 20.09 35.66 4.86
CA ALA A 365 21.23 36.46 4.38
C ALA A 365 21.72 35.92 3.03
N ALA A 366 21.97 36.83 2.08
CA ALA A 366 22.43 36.52 0.73
C ALA A 366 23.93 36.26 0.63
N VAL A 367 24.49 35.47 1.56
CA VAL A 367 25.95 35.23 1.66
C VAL A 367 26.42 33.99 0.89
N ASP A 368 25.54 33.08 0.54
CA ASP A 368 25.88 31.83 -0.17
C ASP A 368 24.98 31.67 -1.40
N SER A 369 25.62 31.68 -2.57
CA SER A 369 24.91 31.51 -3.86
C SER A 369 24.20 30.15 -4.00
N ARG A 370 24.60 29.13 -3.19
CA ARG A 370 23.95 27.80 -3.19
C ARG A 370 22.61 27.80 -2.46
N LEU A 371 22.36 28.82 -1.62
CA LEU A 371 21.11 28.97 -0.85
C LEU A 371 20.09 29.89 -1.53
N VAL A 372 20.41 30.43 -2.69
CA VAL A 372 19.58 31.42 -3.40
C VAL A 372 19.27 30.96 -4.82
N GLN A 373 18.15 31.40 -5.33
CA GLN A 373 17.72 31.15 -6.72
C GLN A 373 17.19 32.43 -7.35
N LYS A 374 17.24 32.50 -8.68
CA LYS A 374 16.68 33.63 -9.43
C LYS A 374 15.18 33.74 -9.14
N ASN A 375 14.69 34.95 -8.94
CA ASN A 375 13.26 35.21 -8.78
C ASN A 375 12.56 34.99 -10.12
N LYS A 376 11.77 33.91 -10.23
CA LYS A 376 11.05 33.45 -11.42
C LYS A 376 9.67 32.96 -11.07
N ASN A 377 8.79 32.89 -12.08
CA ASN A 377 7.52 32.18 -11.94
C ASN A 377 7.76 30.70 -11.64
N MET A 378 7.06 30.15 -10.67
CA MET A 378 7.18 28.74 -10.29
C MET A 378 5.92 28.23 -9.61
N ILE A 379 5.76 26.91 -9.57
CA ILE A 379 4.78 26.26 -8.70
C ILE A 379 5.50 25.78 -7.46
N ILE A 380 5.01 26.16 -6.29
CA ILE A 380 5.58 25.76 -5.00
C ILE A 380 4.66 24.74 -4.36
N ILE A 381 5.22 23.66 -3.83
CA ILE A 381 4.49 22.50 -3.31
C ILE A 381 5.00 22.19 -1.90
N LYS A 382 4.12 22.02 -0.92
CA LYS A 382 4.52 21.48 0.38
C LYS A 382 5.08 20.07 0.21
N ARG A 383 6.31 19.85 0.64
CA ARG A 383 6.94 18.53 0.57
C ARG A 383 6.34 17.53 1.55
N VAL A 384 5.98 17.99 2.75
CA VAL A 384 5.38 17.18 3.81
C VAL A 384 4.02 17.76 4.15
N PRO A 385 2.92 17.04 3.84
CA PRO A 385 1.59 17.45 4.30
C PRO A 385 1.55 17.48 5.83
N ALA A 386 0.95 18.51 6.42
CA ALA A 386 0.70 18.55 7.86
C ALA A 386 -0.43 17.60 8.24
N LYS A 387 -0.48 17.15 9.51
CA LYS A 387 -1.59 16.31 9.99
C LYS A 387 -2.96 16.97 9.85
N SER A 388 -3.00 18.31 9.88
CA SER A 388 -4.19 19.12 9.66
C SER A 388 -4.56 19.33 8.21
N ASP A 389 -3.66 19.04 7.26
CA ASP A 389 -3.94 19.22 5.85
C ASP A 389 -4.96 18.17 5.39
N GLU A 390 -6.01 18.64 4.73
CA GLU A 390 -7.07 17.76 4.19
C GLU A 390 -6.63 17.05 2.91
N ARG A 391 -5.60 17.55 2.26
CA ARG A 391 -5.08 17.11 0.97
C ARG A 391 -3.67 16.58 1.11
N PHE A 392 -3.35 15.59 0.27
CA PHE A 392 -1.99 15.11 0.12
C PHE A 392 -1.11 16.13 -0.62
N LEU A 393 -1.62 16.71 -1.71
CA LEU A 393 -0.95 17.69 -2.54
C LEU A 393 -1.41 19.10 -2.20
N ASN A 394 -0.51 19.91 -1.65
CA ASN A 394 -0.74 21.33 -1.35
C ASN A 394 0.22 22.17 -2.16
N SER A 395 -0.27 22.78 -3.23
CA SER A 395 0.50 23.63 -4.14
C SER A 395 0.03 25.07 -4.11
N ALA A 396 0.93 26.00 -4.51
CA ALA A 396 0.64 27.39 -4.73
C ALA A 396 1.35 27.88 -5.98
N ILE A 397 0.71 28.80 -6.68
CA ILE A 397 1.34 29.54 -7.77
C ILE A 397 2.14 30.70 -7.20
N TYR A 398 3.37 30.85 -7.66
CA TYR A 398 4.23 31.99 -7.37
C TYR A 398 4.61 32.69 -8.67
N MET A 399 4.32 33.98 -8.72
CA MET A 399 4.70 34.84 -9.84
C MET A 399 5.80 35.78 -9.36
N ALA A 400 6.89 35.92 -10.12
CA ALA A 400 8.03 36.80 -9.80
C ALA A 400 7.59 38.25 -9.52
N ALA A 401 6.55 38.71 -10.20
CA ALA A 401 5.94 40.00 -9.99
C ALA A 401 5.36 40.26 -8.58
N GLN A 402 5.19 39.21 -7.75
CA GLN A 402 4.76 39.36 -6.35
C GLN A 402 5.85 39.96 -5.47
N LEU A 403 7.12 39.79 -5.85
CA LEU A 403 8.28 40.30 -5.11
C LEU A 403 9.23 41.05 -6.07
N PRO A 404 8.79 42.15 -6.75
CA PRO A 404 9.53 42.76 -7.82
C PRO A 404 10.83 43.44 -7.36
N ALA A 405 10.92 43.79 -6.07
CA ALA A 405 12.11 44.40 -5.48
C ALA A 405 13.29 43.41 -5.34
N TYR A 406 13.05 42.10 -5.47
CA TYR A 406 14.06 41.07 -5.24
C TYR A 406 14.44 40.37 -6.57
N LYS A 407 15.72 40.46 -6.95
CA LYS A 407 16.27 39.73 -8.10
C LYS A 407 16.46 38.22 -7.76
N TYR A 408 16.63 37.90 -6.50
CA TYR A 408 16.82 36.56 -5.98
C TYR A 408 15.89 36.32 -4.80
N ILE A 409 15.53 35.06 -4.62
CA ILE A 409 14.77 34.56 -3.48
C ILE A 409 15.39 33.24 -2.99
N SER A 410 14.87 32.70 -1.90
CA SER A 410 15.24 31.37 -1.41
C SER A 410 14.01 30.55 -1.08
N THR A 411 14.18 29.24 -0.99
CA THR A 411 13.13 28.29 -0.65
C THR A 411 13.60 27.33 0.44
N HIS A 412 12.68 27.03 1.37
CA HIS A 412 12.95 26.13 2.47
C HIS A 412 12.91 24.66 2.03
N ASN A 413 13.72 23.77 2.62
CA ASN A 413 13.83 22.34 2.27
C ASN A 413 12.55 21.52 2.46
N LYS A 414 11.53 22.05 3.12
CA LYS A 414 10.19 21.44 3.27
C LYS A 414 9.22 21.86 2.16
N VAL A 415 9.69 22.52 1.12
CA VAL A 415 8.95 22.76 -0.12
C VAL A 415 9.71 22.19 -1.31
N ASN A 416 8.97 21.74 -2.31
CA ASN A 416 9.45 21.52 -3.67
C ASN A 416 8.98 22.66 -4.55
N PHE A 417 9.69 22.92 -5.65
CA PHE A 417 9.26 23.91 -6.63
C PHE A 417 9.51 23.41 -8.06
N ILE A 418 8.60 23.77 -8.97
CA ILE A 418 8.67 23.46 -10.39
C ILE A 418 9.00 24.75 -11.14
N ASP A 419 10.07 24.72 -11.95
CA ASP A 419 10.49 25.78 -12.85
C ASP A 419 11.01 25.19 -14.18
N THR A 420 11.49 26.03 -15.09
CA THR A 420 12.09 25.63 -16.35
C THR A 420 13.46 24.97 -16.13
N LYS A 421 13.82 23.98 -16.98
CA LYS A 421 15.17 23.38 -16.97
C LYS A 421 16.21 24.42 -17.38
N ASP A 422 15.90 25.22 -18.40
CA ASP A 422 16.78 26.33 -18.80
C ASP A 422 16.72 27.46 -17.76
N LYS A 423 17.88 27.84 -17.27
CA LYS A 423 18.03 28.91 -16.28
C LYS A 423 17.67 30.29 -16.83
N ASN A 424 17.67 30.48 -18.15
CA ASN A 424 17.35 31.74 -18.81
C ASN A 424 15.87 31.86 -19.18
N GLU A 425 15.15 30.75 -19.23
CA GLU A 425 13.71 30.73 -19.48
C GLU A 425 12.89 30.87 -18.19
N GLU A 426 11.64 31.26 -18.34
CA GLU A 426 10.67 31.39 -17.26
C GLU A 426 9.37 30.69 -17.64
N LEU A 427 8.67 30.16 -16.66
CA LEU A 427 7.32 29.63 -16.86
C LEU A 427 6.39 30.76 -17.37
N SER A 428 5.81 30.57 -18.56
CA SER A 428 4.76 31.47 -18.99
C SER A 428 3.59 31.48 -18.02
N PRO A 429 2.91 32.59 -17.80
CA PRO A 429 1.73 32.62 -16.93
C PRO A 429 0.69 31.55 -17.29
N ARG A 430 0.44 31.32 -18.59
CA ARG A 430 -0.51 30.32 -19.07
C ARG A 430 -0.10 28.91 -18.61
N LEU A 431 1.16 28.54 -18.78
CA LEU A 431 1.68 27.24 -18.37
C LEU A 431 1.69 27.09 -16.83
N ALA A 432 2.09 28.15 -16.11
CA ALA A 432 2.11 28.17 -14.65
C ALA A 432 0.71 27.96 -14.05
N PHE A 433 -0.29 28.71 -14.51
CA PHE A 433 -1.68 28.57 -14.06
C PHE A 433 -2.28 27.21 -14.45
N GLY A 434 -1.92 26.66 -15.62
CA GLY A 434 -2.38 25.34 -16.05
C GLY A 434 -1.80 24.20 -15.20
N LEU A 435 -0.50 24.19 -14.96
CA LEU A 435 0.16 23.23 -14.06
C LEU A 435 -0.40 23.34 -12.64
N PHE A 436 -0.55 24.56 -12.15
CA PHE A 436 -1.17 24.79 -10.85
C PHE A 436 -2.58 24.23 -10.78
N ALA A 437 -3.42 24.43 -11.79
CA ALA A 437 -4.78 23.90 -11.83
C ALA A 437 -4.81 22.38 -11.75
N LEU A 438 -3.94 21.70 -12.54
CA LEU A 438 -3.80 20.25 -12.49
C LEU A 438 -3.39 19.80 -11.09
N LEU A 439 -2.29 20.32 -10.54
CA LEU A 439 -1.77 19.95 -9.23
C LEU A 439 -2.69 20.33 -8.06
N ASN A 440 -3.57 21.32 -8.25
CA ASN A 440 -4.53 21.71 -7.23
C ASN A 440 -5.91 21.05 -7.41
N SER A 441 -6.11 20.25 -8.44
CA SER A 441 -7.34 19.49 -8.67
C SER A 441 -7.47 18.29 -7.72
N THR A 442 -8.69 17.87 -7.45
CA THR A 442 -8.97 16.67 -6.63
C THR A 442 -8.42 15.39 -7.28
N ILE A 443 -8.42 15.33 -8.61
CA ILE A 443 -7.97 14.16 -9.36
C ILE A 443 -6.47 13.93 -9.19
N TYR A 444 -5.64 14.94 -9.35
CA TYR A 444 -4.20 14.82 -9.18
C TYR A 444 -3.80 14.60 -7.72
N ASP A 445 -4.53 15.19 -6.77
CA ASP A 445 -4.35 14.92 -5.35
C ASP A 445 -4.59 13.44 -5.00
N ARG A 446 -5.69 12.86 -5.51
CA ARG A 446 -6.02 11.44 -5.34
C ARG A 446 -5.00 10.55 -6.05
N TYR A 447 -4.67 10.84 -7.31
CA TYR A 447 -3.66 10.10 -8.06
C TYR A 447 -2.35 10.00 -7.29
N LEU A 448 -1.78 11.14 -6.87
CA LEU A 448 -0.54 11.17 -6.10
C LEU A 448 -0.66 10.44 -4.75
N SER A 449 -1.79 10.55 -4.08
CA SER A 449 -2.00 9.83 -2.81
C SER A 449 -2.05 8.31 -2.97
N ILE A 450 -2.35 7.81 -4.18
CA ILE A 450 -2.39 6.38 -4.50
C ILE A 450 -0.99 5.88 -4.87
N ILE A 451 -0.26 6.61 -5.74
CA ILE A 451 1.03 6.16 -6.26
C ILE A 451 2.21 6.48 -5.33
N SER A 452 2.05 7.43 -4.40
CA SER A 452 3.15 7.83 -3.52
C SER A 452 3.51 6.75 -2.52
N LYS A 453 4.79 6.35 -2.54
CA LYS A 453 5.37 5.36 -1.64
C LYS A 453 5.61 5.88 -0.22
N SER A 454 5.44 7.18 0.01
CA SER A 454 5.72 7.84 1.28
C SER A 454 4.67 8.88 1.63
N LYS A 455 4.70 9.35 2.89
CA LYS A 455 3.90 10.52 3.31
C LYS A 455 4.49 11.85 2.84
N GLN A 456 5.58 11.83 2.09
CA GLN A 456 6.25 13.01 1.55
C GLN A 456 6.14 13.00 0.03
N ILE A 457 5.94 14.15 -0.55
CA ILE A 457 5.95 14.35 -2.00
C ILE A 457 7.41 14.37 -2.46
N ASN A 458 7.85 13.29 -3.09
CA ASN A 458 9.21 13.15 -3.58
C ASN A 458 9.38 13.79 -4.96
N ALA A 459 10.48 14.49 -5.15
CA ALA A 459 10.79 15.12 -6.45
C ALA A 459 10.89 14.08 -7.59
N LYS A 460 11.32 12.84 -7.30
CA LYS A 460 11.36 11.76 -8.30
C LYS A 460 9.95 11.39 -8.78
N GLU A 461 8.99 11.13 -7.88
CA GLU A 461 7.61 10.81 -8.22
C GLU A 461 6.94 11.93 -9.02
N MET A 462 7.21 13.18 -8.65
CA MET A 462 6.68 14.35 -9.37
C MET A 462 7.30 14.56 -10.75
N ARG A 463 8.57 14.16 -10.95
CA ARG A 463 9.25 14.29 -12.25
C ARG A 463 8.57 13.46 -13.32
N ASP A 464 8.17 12.26 -12.94
CA ASP A 464 7.56 11.26 -13.80
C ASP A 464 6.03 11.33 -13.80
N LEU A 465 5.45 12.37 -13.17
CA LEU A 465 4.01 12.61 -13.11
C LEU A 465 3.43 12.75 -14.52
N PRO A 466 2.47 11.89 -14.93
CA PRO A 466 1.84 12.01 -16.25
C PRO A 466 1.02 13.29 -16.36
N LEU A 467 1.19 13.99 -17.46
CA LEU A 467 0.58 15.28 -17.75
C LEU A 467 -0.06 15.29 -19.14
N PRO A 468 -1.11 16.08 -19.37
CA PRO A 468 -1.65 16.26 -20.71
C PRO A 468 -0.68 17.07 -21.60
N PRO A 469 -0.90 17.12 -22.92
CA PRO A 469 -0.09 17.93 -23.84
C PRO A 469 0.01 19.41 -23.42
N LYS A 470 1.15 20.04 -23.71
CA LYS A 470 1.44 21.43 -23.32
C LYS A 470 0.32 22.42 -23.67
N ASN A 471 -0.22 22.33 -24.88
CA ASN A 471 -1.32 23.18 -25.33
C ASN A 471 -2.59 23.01 -24.49
N VAL A 472 -2.88 21.79 -24.03
CA VAL A 472 -4.01 21.50 -23.14
C VAL A 472 -3.77 22.13 -21.76
N ILE A 473 -2.55 22.02 -21.23
CA ILE A 473 -2.17 22.65 -19.95
C ILE A 473 -2.32 24.18 -20.05
N GLU A 474 -1.83 24.79 -21.13
CA GLU A 474 -1.93 26.25 -21.34
C GLU A 474 -3.40 26.71 -21.47
N ASN A 475 -4.26 25.93 -22.15
CA ASN A 475 -5.70 26.21 -22.22
C ASN A 475 -6.39 26.14 -20.86
N ILE A 476 -6.04 25.13 -20.03
CA ILE A 476 -6.49 25.06 -18.63
C ILE A 476 -6.07 26.33 -17.88
N GLY A 477 -4.83 26.77 -18.07
CA GLY A 477 -4.29 27.98 -17.44
C GLY A 477 -5.03 29.23 -17.83
N ILE A 478 -5.32 29.44 -19.13
CA ILE A 478 -6.09 30.58 -19.64
C ILE A 478 -7.47 30.62 -18.96
N ARG A 479 -8.17 29.49 -18.90
CA ARG A 479 -9.50 29.40 -18.27
C ARG A 479 -9.44 29.70 -16.77
N LEU A 480 -8.41 29.24 -16.05
CA LEU A 480 -8.24 29.54 -14.63
C LEU A 480 -7.94 31.02 -14.39
N MET A 481 -7.11 31.65 -15.23
CA MET A 481 -6.83 33.07 -15.15
C MET A 481 -8.10 33.91 -15.34
N GLN A 482 -9.00 33.51 -16.26
CA GLN A 482 -10.28 34.18 -16.48
C GLN A 482 -11.21 34.11 -15.27
N LEU A 483 -11.22 32.98 -14.53
CA LEU A 483 -12.03 32.81 -13.32
C LEU A 483 -11.53 33.65 -12.14
N ARG A 484 -10.27 34.11 -12.15
CA ARG A 484 -9.62 34.87 -11.05
C ARG A 484 -9.70 34.17 -9.66
N GLN A 485 -9.89 32.87 -9.65
CA GLN A 485 -10.01 32.04 -8.44
C GLN A 485 -9.09 30.85 -8.53
N THR A 486 -8.30 30.63 -7.48
CA THR A 486 -7.28 29.56 -7.40
C THR A 486 -7.64 28.45 -6.42
N ASN A 487 -8.91 28.35 -6.01
CA ASN A 487 -9.34 27.29 -5.12
C ASN A 487 -9.57 25.95 -5.85
N VAL A 488 -9.64 24.87 -5.09
CA VAL A 488 -9.81 23.50 -5.61
C VAL A 488 -11.05 23.37 -6.50
N VAL A 489 -12.17 23.96 -6.09
CA VAL A 489 -13.44 23.88 -6.84
C VAL A 489 -13.32 24.47 -8.23
N SER A 490 -12.61 25.61 -8.34
CA SER A 490 -12.36 26.25 -9.64
C SER A 490 -11.41 25.43 -10.51
N CYS A 491 -10.39 24.80 -9.91
CA CYS A 491 -9.52 23.87 -10.61
C CYS A 491 -10.28 22.66 -11.13
N ASP A 492 -11.09 22.01 -10.27
CA ASP A 492 -11.88 20.83 -10.65
C ASP A 492 -12.88 21.12 -11.78
N LYS A 493 -13.55 22.30 -11.76
CA LYS A 493 -14.49 22.73 -12.81
C LYS A 493 -13.83 22.85 -14.20
N ILE A 494 -12.51 23.09 -14.24
CA ILE A 494 -11.78 23.22 -15.51
C ILE A 494 -11.11 21.89 -15.87
N VAL A 495 -10.43 21.26 -14.90
CA VAL A 495 -9.61 20.07 -15.15
C VAL A 495 -10.46 18.85 -15.48
N ASN A 496 -11.52 18.57 -14.71
CA ASN A 496 -12.32 17.34 -14.88
C ASN A 496 -12.95 17.27 -16.29
N PRO A 497 -13.65 18.30 -16.80
CA PRO A 497 -14.18 18.24 -18.16
C PRO A 497 -13.09 18.19 -19.23
N THR A 498 -11.97 18.89 -19.02
CA THR A 498 -10.87 18.93 -19.99
C THR A 498 -10.16 17.59 -20.14
N LEU A 499 -10.07 16.83 -19.05
CA LEU A 499 -9.52 15.49 -19.06
C LEU A 499 -10.59 14.38 -19.27
N HIS A 500 -11.83 14.75 -19.62
CA HIS A 500 -12.96 13.81 -19.82
C HIS A 500 -13.19 12.86 -18.66
N ILE A 501 -12.95 13.31 -17.44
CA ILE A 501 -13.20 12.51 -16.24
C ILE A 501 -14.57 12.89 -15.71
N SER A 502 -15.55 11.99 -15.88
CA SER A 502 -16.91 12.17 -15.40
C SER A 502 -16.90 12.18 -13.87
N GLY A 503 -16.97 13.35 -13.26
CA GLY A 503 -17.31 13.48 -11.86
C GLY A 503 -18.81 13.17 -11.69
N LYS A 504 -19.16 12.10 -10.98
CA LYS A 504 -20.48 11.95 -10.38
C LYS A 504 -20.51 12.59 -9.00
#